data_4587805ccc74e1b37c65a2f206486f0e
#
_entry.id   4587805ccc74e1b37c65a2f206486f0e
#
_cell.length_a   1.000
_cell.length_b   1.000
_cell.length_c   1.000
_cell.angle_alpha   90.00
_cell.angle_beta   90.00
_cell.angle_gamma   90.00
#
_symmetry.space_group_name_H-M   'P 1'
#
loop_
_entity.id
_entity.type
_entity.pdbx_description
1 polymer ?
#
loop_
_entity_poly.entity_id
_entity_poly.type
_entity_poly.pdbx_seq_one_letter_code
_entity_poly.pdbx_strand_id
1 'polypeptide(L)'
;MSNKNDSFVVFDRVQKSYDGLSLVVKDLNLHIKKGEFLTMLGPSGSGKTTCLLMLAGFETATHGEILLDGKPINNIPPHKRGIGMVFQNYALFPHMTVGENLSFPLEVRKISKHDREKKVMQALEMVQMSDFINRKPAQLSGGQQQRIALARSLVFNPDLVLMDEPLGALDKQLREHMQYEIKNLHKQLGVTVVYVTHDQSEALTMSDRVAVFNDGQIQQLSTPDGLYERPENAFVAQFIGENNKLAGQIKSVNNREVIVKTSQNMEVKALKVNCGDVGTDTTLSIRPERIHLNSKYINKVDATIKQLIYHGDHIRCLIKIDKDNDFIVKIPNSNIKSTLKIGEKIPISWDTMDCHALDA
;
A
#
# COMPACT_ATOMS: atom_id res chain seq x y z
N MET A 1 -21.41 6.74 -2.04
CA MET A 1 -21.46 6.47 -3.50
C MET A 1 -20.78 7.65 -4.19
N SER A 2 -19.53 7.52 -4.66
CA SER A 2 -18.86 8.59 -5.41
C SER A 2 -19.52 8.70 -6.77
N ASN A 3 -19.81 9.93 -7.20
CA ASN A 3 -20.37 10.22 -8.52
C ASN A 3 -19.48 9.58 -9.61
N LYS A 4 -20.06 8.73 -10.46
CA LYS A 4 -19.38 8.10 -11.61
C LYS A 4 -18.76 9.13 -12.59
N ASN A 5 -19.12 10.42 -12.48
CA ASN A 5 -18.67 11.51 -13.39
C ASN A 5 -17.27 12.07 -13.08
N ASP A 6 -16.63 11.74 -11.95
CA ASP A 6 -15.32 12.28 -11.57
C ASP A 6 -14.16 11.27 -11.73
N SER A 7 -14.42 10.09 -12.29
CA SER A 7 -13.43 9.02 -12.40
C SER A 7 -12.61 9.18 -13.69
N PHE A 8 -11.29 9.30 -13.53
CA PHE A 8 -10.34 9.42 -14.65
C PHE A 8 -9.92 8.06 -15.21
N VAL A 9 -9.65 7.08 -14.30
CA VAL A 9 -9.42 5.67 -14.68
C VAL A 9 -10.51 4.82 -14.05
N VAL A 10 -11.11 3.92 -14.84
CA VAL A 10 -12.13 2.98 -14.39
C VAL A 10 -11.76 1.57 -14.84
N PHE A 11 -11.72 0.64 -13.89
CA PHE A 11 -11.79 -0.78 -14.16
C PHE A 11 -13.23 -1.21 -13.89
N ASP A 12 -13.94 -1.71 -14.90
CA ASP A 12 -15.32 -2.19 -14.80
C ASP A 12 -15.36 -3.71 -15.03
N ARG A 13 -15.53 -4.47 -13.94
CA ARG A 13 -15.60 -5.95 -13.91
C ARG A 13 -14.45 -6.63 -14.66
N VAL A 14 -13.25 -6.09 -14.51
CA VAL A 14 -12.06 -6.56 -15.23
C VAL A 14 -11.60 -7.89 -14.67
N GLN A 15 -11.40 -8.86 -15.57
CA GLN A 15 -10.85 -10.18 -15.26
C GLN A 15 -9.64 -10.47 -16.14
N LYS A 16 -8.68 -11.22 -15.58
CA LYS A 16 -7.52 -11.73 -16.33
C LYS A 16 -7.25 -13.19 -16.00
N SER A 17 -7.18 -14.00 -17.05
CA SER A 17 -6.63 -15.34 -17.04
C SER A 17 -5.53 -15.47 -18.09
N TYR A 18 -4.48 -16.23 -17.80
CA TYR A 18 -3.40 -16.53 -18.74
C TYR A 18 -3.56 -17.91 -19.37
N ASP A 19 -4.22 -18.83 -18.68
CA ASP A 19 -4.41 -20.24 -19.08
C ASP A 19 -5.86 -20.56 -19.49
N GLY A 20 -6.77 -19.59 -19.34
CA GLY A 20 -8.20 -19.76 -19.58
C GLY A 20 -8.93 -20.55 -18.48
N LEU A 21 -8.23 -21.00 -17.43
CA LEU A 21 -8.78 -21.82 -16.34
C LEU A 21 -8.82 -21.06 -15.02
N SER A 22 -7.71 -20.43 -14.67
CA SER A 22 -7.56 -19.70 -13.40
C SER A 22 -7.55 -18.19 -13.62
N LEU A 23 -8.25 -17.44 -12.75
CA LEU A 23 -8.27 -15.97 -12.78
C LEU A 23 -7.20 -15.42 -11.85
N VAL A 24 -6.23 -14.69 -12.43
CA VAL A 24 -5.22 -13.92 -11.69
C VAL A 24 -5.80 -12.60 -11.19
N VAL A 25 -6.74 -12.02 -11.94
CA VAL A 25 -7.55 -10.86 -11.53
C VAL A 25 -9.02 -11.26 -11.63
N LYS A 26 -9.74 -11.10 -10.52
CA LYS A 26 -11.12 -11.57 -10.35
C LYS A 26 -12.05 -10.37 -10.14
N ASP A 27 -12.90 -10.07 -11.13
CA ASP A 27 -13.96 -9.04 -11.04
C ASP A 27 -13.49 -7.70 -10.45
N LEU A 28 -12.40 -7.15 -11.00
CA LEU A 28 -11.82 -5.89 -10.53
C LEU A 28 -12.73 -4.72 -10.88
N ASN A 29 -13.23 -4.05 -9.84
CA ASN A 29 -13.99 -2.81 -9.91
C ASN A 29 -13.24 -1.71 -9.17
N LEU A 30 -12.68 -0.73 -9.88
CA LEU A 30 -11.85 0.31 -9.28
C LEU A 30 -12.04 1.64 -10.05
N HIS A 31 -12.25 2.71 -9.27
CA HIS A 31 -12.37 4.07 -9.77
C HIS A 31 -11.25 4.94 -9.21
N ILE A 32 -10.48 5.59 -10.08
CA ILE A 32 -9.36 6.48 -9.74
C ILE A 32 -9.70 7.87 -10.23
N LYS A 33 -9.57 8.87 -9.37
CA LYS A 33 -9.86 10.28 -9.71
C LYS A 33 -8.68 10.91 -10.45
N LYS A 34 -8.96 11.97 -11.22
CA LYS A 34 -7.88 12.76 -11.82
C LYS A 34 -7.04 13.44 -10.74
N GLY A 35 -5.72 13.37 -10.87
CA GLY A 35 -4.77 13.92 -9.89
C GLY A 35 -4.62 13.10 -8.60
N GLU A 36 -5.21 11.92 -8.52
CA GLU A 36 -5.09 11.03 -7.36
C GLU A 36 -3.80 10.21 -7.40
N PHE A 37 -3.18 10.02 -6.23
CA PHE A 37 -2.13 9.02 -6.00
C PHE A 37 -2.76 7.76 -5.41
N LEU A 38 -3.04 6.77 -6.25
CA LEU A 38 -3.56 5.48 -5.81
C LEU A 38 -2.45 4.44 -5.74
N THR A 39 -2.34 3.74 -4.61
CA THR A 39 -1.45 2.57 -4.49
C THR A 39 -2.22 1.26 -4.50
N MET A 40 -1.77 0.31 -5.29
CA MET A 40 -2.13 -1.11 -5.24
C MET A 40 -1.12 -1.83 -4.36
N LEU A 41 -1.54 -2.25 -3.16
CA LEU A 41 -0.70 -2.88 -2.14
C LEU A 41 -1.15 -4.33 -1.93
N GLY A 42 -0.23 -5.26 -1.69
CA GLY A 42 -0.58 -6.65 -1.38
C GLY A 42 0.59 -7.61 -1.54
N PRO A 43 0.46 -8.88 -1.15
CA PRO A 43 1.50 -9.88 -1.31
C PRO A 43 1.87 -10.13 -2.77
N SER A 44 3.04 -10.72 -3.01
CA SER A 44 3.46 -11.13 -4.35
C SER A 44 2.45 -12.12 -4.94
N GLY A 45 2.17 -12.01 -6.24
CA GLY A 45 1.20 -12.87 -6.93
C GLY A 45 -0.28 -12.49 -6.75
N SER A 46 -0.62 -11.41 -6.03
CA SER A 46 -2.02 -11.00 -5.82
C SER A 46 -2.68 -10.28 -7.02
N GLY A 47 -2.00 -10.15 -8.16
CA GLY A 47 -2.57 -9.60 -9.40
C GLY A 47 -2.28 -8.10 -9.67
N LYS A 48 -1.60 -7.37 -8.79
CA LYS A 48 -1.33 -5.93 -8.89
C LYS A 48 -0.60 -5.51 -10.17
N THR A 49 0.59 -6.11 -10.43
CA THR A 49 1.37 -5.86 -11.65
C THR A 49 0.57 -6.21 -12.90
N THR A 50 -0.23 -7.27 -12.88
CA THR A 50 -1.13 -7.62 -13.99
C THR A 50 -2.16 -6.50 -14.26
N CYS A 51 -2.76 -5.93 -13.21
CA CYS A 51 -3.69 -4.78 -13.35
C CYS A 51 -2.96 -3.57 -13.96
N LEU A 52 -1.74 -3.27 -13.48
CA LEU A 52 -0.92 -2.18 -14.01
C LEU A 52 -0.57 -2.40 -15.48
N LEU A 53 -0.16 -3.62 -15.87
CA LEU A 53 0.19 -3.97 -17.26
C LEU A 53 -1.03 -3.91 -18.19
N MET A 54 -2.22 -4.29 -17.71
CA MET A 54 -3.46 -4.12 -18.46
C MET A 54 -3.77 -2.64 -18.69
N LEU A 55 -3.60 -1.78 -17.68
CA LEU A 55 -3.78 -0.33 -17.81
C LEU A 55 -2.73 0.30 -18.74
N ALA A 56 -1.48 -0.17 -18.69
CA ALA A 56 -0.40 0.27 -19.59
C ALA A 56 -0.60 -0.21 -21.05
N GLY A 57 -1.34 -1.31 -21.25
CA GLY A 57 -1.57 -1.92 -22.56
C GLY A 57 -0.56 -2.98 -23.00
N PHE A 58 0.26 -3.47 -22.06
CA PHE A 58 1.15 -4.61 -22.29
C PHE A 58 0.43 -5.93 -22.13
N GLU A 59 -0.70 -5.93 -21.41
CA GLU A 59 -1.60 -7.07 -21.25
C GLU A 59 -3.01 -6.67 -21.66
N THR A 60 -3.81 -7.65 -22.12
CA THR A 60 -5.23 -7.47 -22.43
C THR A 60 -6.09 -8.08 -21.34
N ALA A 61 -7.18 -7.42 -20.95
CA ALA A 61 -8.18 -8.02 -20.09
C ALA A 61 -8.86 -9.20 -20.79
N THR A 62 -9.15 -10.28 -20.04
CA THR A 62 -9.92 -11.42 -20.57
C THR A 62 -11.41 -11.05 -20.63
N HIS A 63 -11.92 -10.34 -19.62
CA HIS A 63 -13.27 -9.80 -19.56
C HIS A 63 -13.25 -8.41 -18.93
N GLY A 64 -14.34 -7.65 -19.12
CA GLY A 64 -14.51 -6.32 -18.58
C GLY A 64 -13.84 -5.23 -19.41
N GLU A 65 -13.98 -3.99 -18.97
CA GLU A 65 -13.47 -2.82 -19.66
C GLU A 65 -12.57 -1.96 -18.77
N ILE A 66 -11.55 -1.36 -19.40
CA ILE A 66 -10.72 -0.34 -18.78
C ILE A 66 -10.96 0.96 -19.52
N LEU A 67 -11.38 2.00 -18.78
CA LEU A 67 -11.65 3.32 -19.32
C LEU A 67 -10.60 4.31 -18.82
N LEU A 68 -10.14 5.17 -19.71
CA LEU A 68 -9.29 6.32 -19.42
C LEU A 68 -9.99 7.57 -19.93
N ASP A 69 -10.29 8.52 -19.04
CA ASP A 69 -11.05 9.73 -19.35
C ASP A 69 -12.37 9.42 -20.10
N GLY A 70 -13.11 8.41 -19.59
CA GLY A 70 -14.37 7.95 -20.16
C GLY A 70 -14.26 7.15 -21.47
N LYS A 71 -13.05 6.91 -22.00
CA LYS A 71 -12.84 6.20 -23.27
C LYS A 71 -12.27 4.80 -23.00
N PRO A 72 -12.82 3.74 -23.64
CA PRO A 72 -12.28 2.40 -23.52
C PRO A 72 -10.89 2.29 -24.15
N ILE A 73 -9.94 1.69 -23.41
CA ILE A 73 -8.55 1.58 -23.85
C ILE A 73 -8.07 0.14 -24.06
N ASN A 74 -8.93 -0.87 -23.91
CA ASN A 74 -8.57 -2.28 -24.03
C ASN A 74 -7.78 -2.60 -25.33
N ASN A 75 -8.22 -2.01 -26.46
CA ASN A 75 -7.64 -2.25 -27.78
C ASN A 75 -6.65 -1.15 -28.23
N ILE A 76 -6.29 -0.21 -27.35
CA ILE A 76 -5.33 0.84 -27.66
C ILE A 76 -3.93 0.36 -27.30
N PRO A 77 -2.96 0.33 -28.24
CA PRO A 77 -1.60 -0.10 -27.96
C PRO A 77 -0.89 0.88 -26.99
N PRO A 78 0.12 0.43 -26.20
CA PRO A 78 0.74 1.22 -25.15
C PRO A 78 1.20 2.61 -25.56
N HIS A 79 1.88 2.72 -26.73
CA HIS A 79 2.43 4.00 -27.23
C HIS A 79 1.38 5.05 -27.62
N LYS A 80 0.10 4.66 -27.75
CA LYS A 80 -1.01 5.55 -28.08
C LYS A 80 -1.87 5.93 -26.86
N ARG A 81 -1.63 5.34 -25.68
CA ARG A 81 -2.40 5.62 -24.46
C ARG A 81 -2.03 6.94 -23.79
N GLY A 82 -0.88 7.54 -24.11
CA GLY A 82 -0.43 8.79 -23.48
C GLY A 82 0.01 8.63 -22.01
N ILE A 83 0.29 7.42 -21.59
CA ILE A 83 0.61 7.04 -20.19
C ILE A 83 2.12 7.02 -20.01
N GLY A 84 2.63 7.61 -18.89
CA GLY A 84 4.00 7.44 -18.44
C GLY A 84 4.15 6.15 -17.64
N MET A 85 5.32 5.48 -17.74
CA MET A 85 5.58 4.26 -16.96
C MET A 85 7.00 4.22 -16.41
N VAL A 86 7.10 3.84 -15.14
CA VAL A 86 8.35 3.51 -14.45
C VAL A 86 8.30 2.03 -14.08
N PHE A 87 9.24 1.27 -14.61
CA PHE A 87 9.37 -0.18 -14.35
C PHE A 87 10.25 -0.44 -13.12
N GLN A 88 10.13 -1.59 -12.52
CA GLN A 88 10.89 -2.04 -11.35
C GLN A 88 12.42 -1.96 -11.56
N ASN A 89 12.90 -2.27 -12.76
CA ASN A 89 14.32 -2.20 -13.14
C ASN A 89 14.68 -0.90 -13.85
N TYR A 90 13.81 0.14 -13.73
CA TYR A 90 13.93 1.46 -14.39
C TYR A 90 13.86 1.41 -15.92
N ALA A 91 14.22 0.32 -16.56
CA ALA A 91 14.22 0.07 -18.00
C ALA A 91 14.91 1.22 -18.81
N LEU A 92 15.98 1.80 -18.28
CA LEU A 92 16.78 2.79 -19.00
C LEU A 92 17.55 2.10 -20.14
N PHE A 93 17.65 2.76 -21.29
CA PHE A 93 18.43 2.28 -22.42
C PHE A 93 19.93 2.41 -22.10
N PRO A 94 20.66 1.30 -21.90
CA PRO A 94 22.04 1.35 -21.36
C PRO A 94 23.06 1.94 -22.35
N HIS A 95 22.76 1.90 -23.65
CA HIS A 95 23.61 2.44 -24.71
C HIS A 95 23.41 3.94 -24.96
N MET A 96 22.30 4.52 -24.48
CA MET A 96 21.94 5.93 -24.60
C MET A 96 22.42 6.73 -23.39
N THR A 97 22.72 8.01 -23.59
CA THR A 97 22.93 8.98 -22.52
C THR A 97 21.60 9.27 -21.77
N VAL A 98 21.69 9.98 -20.65
CA VAL A 98 20.51 10.48 -19.92
C VAL A 98 19.66 11.37 -20.81
N GLY A 99 20.27 12.34 -21.51
CA GLY A 99 19.56 13.21 -22.45
C GLY A 99 18.85 12.45 -23.57
N GLU A 100 19.49 11.44 -24.15
CA GLU A 100 18.90 10.58 -25.17
C GLU A 100 17.75 9.71 -24.62
N ASN A 101 17.89 9.17 -23.40
CA ASN A 101 16.81 8.44 -22.74
C ASN A 101 15.55 9.30 -22.55
N LEU A 102 15.70 10.59 -22.17
CA LEU A 102 14.58 11.51 -22.02
C LEU A 102 14.04 12.01 -23.38
N SER A 103 14.91 12.14 -24.38
CA SER A 103 14.52 12.55 -25.73
C SER A 103 13.70 11.50 -26.47
N PHE A 104 13.96 10.21 -26.22
CA PHE A 104 13.32 9.09 -26.92
C PHE A 104 11.77 9.13 -26.91
N PRO A 105 11.07 9.29 -25.76
CA PRO A 105 9.61 9.39 -25.75
C PRO A 105 9.07 10.56 -26.57
N LEU A 106 9.81 11.65 -26.68
CA LEU A 106 9.46 12.84 -27.45
C LEU A 106 9.70 12.62 -28.96
N GLU A 107 10.74 11.89 -29.31
CA GLU A 107 11.04 11.47 -30.70
C GLU A 107 9.93 10.60 -31.28
N VAL A 108 9.50 9.59 -30.53
CA VAL A 108 8.39 8.72 -30.93
C VAL A 108 7.10 9.53 -31.17
N ARG A 109 6.93 10.65 -30.45
CA ARG A 109 5.81 11.60 -30.61
C ARG A 109 6.04 12.65 -31.69
N LYS A 110 7.15 12.58 -32.44
CA LYS A 110 7.52 13.49 -33.52
C LYS A 110 7.64 14.97 -33.07
N ILE A 111 8.03 15.20 -31.81
CA ILE A 111 8.33 16.55 -31.30
C ILE A 111 9.59 17.09 -31.99
N SER A 112 9.62 18.39 -32.33
CA SER A 112 10.78 19.03 -32.97
C SER A 112 12.03 18.93 -32.11
N LYS A 113 13.23 18.91 -32.73
CA LYS A 113 14.50 18.81 -32.01
C LYS A 113 14.64 19.93 -30.97
N HIS A 114 14.32 21.16 -31.35
CA HIS A 114 14.39 22.32 -30.46
C HIS A 114 13.48 22.18 -29.23
N ASP A 115 12.23 21.76 -29.42
CA ASP A 115 11.27 21.55 -28.31
C ASP A 115 11.66 20.37 -27.44
N ARG A 116 12.27 19.31 -28.03
CA ARG A 116 12.78 18.16 -27.26
C ARG A 116 13.89 18.60 -26.30
N GLU A 117 14.90 19.34 -26.79
CA GLU A 117 16.00 19.84 -25.97
C GLU A 117 15.47 20.66 -24.78
N LYS A 118 14.52 21.56 -25.02
CA LYS A 118 13.87 22.36 -23.98
C LYS A 118 13.16 21.48 -22.94
N LYS A 119 12.32 20.52 -23.40
CA LYS A 119 11.58 19.60 -22.51
C LYS A 119 12.48 18.67 -21.71
N VAL A 120 13.57 18.18 -22.32
CA VAL A 120 14.58 17.35 -21.64
C VAL A 120 15.25 18.13 -20.51
N MET A 121 15.67 19.38 -20.75
CA MET A 121 16.27 20.22 -19.72
C MET A 121 15.27 20.48 -18.57
N GLN A 122 14.03 20.85 -18.87
CA GLN A 122 12.99 21.06 -17.86
C GLN A 122 12.74 19.80 -17.00
N ALA A 123 12.69 18.62 -17.64
CA ALA A 123 12.51 17.37 -16.92
C ALA A 123 13.73 17.01 -16.04
N LEU A 124 14.95 17.33 -16.47
CA LEU A 124 16.15 17.12 -15.68
C LEU A 124 16.24 18.10 -14.50
N GLU A 125 15.86 19.36 -14.68
CA GLU A 125 15.79 20.37 -13.63
C GLU A 125 14.80 19.93 -12.54
N MET A 126 13.63 19.43 -12.94
CA MET A 126 12.57 18.95 -12.03
C MET A 126 13.08 17.86 -11.06
N VAL A 127 13.97 16.98 -11.52
CA VAL A 127 14.54 15.89 -10.72
C VAL A 127 15.96 16.18 -10.22
N GLN A 128 16.45 17.40 -10.40
CA GLN A 128 17.79 17.86 -9.99
C GLN A 128 18.95 17.04 -10.61
N MET A 129 18.84 16.74 -11.91
CA MET A 129 19.78 15.88 -12.63
C MET A 129 20.38 16.54 -13.88
N SER A 130 20.34 17.89 -14.00
CA SER A 130 20.81 18.62 -15.19
C SER A 130 22.27 18.35 -15.55
N ASP A 131 23.16 18.25 -14.55
CA ASP A 131 24.59 18.00 -14.74
C ASP A 131 24.91 16.60 -15.30
N PHE A 132 23.93 15.70 -15.30
CA PHE A 132 24.10 14.30 -15.70
C PHE A 132 23.66 14.02 -17.14
N ILE A 133 23.24 15.03 -17.92
CA ILE A 133 22.65 14.88 -19.25
C ILE A 133 23.45 14.01 -20.21
N ASN A 134 24.80 14.11 -20.15
CA ASN A 134 25.75 13.39 -21.02
C ASN A 134 26.20 12.04 -20.44
N ARG A 135 25.78 11.66 -19.22
CA ARG A 135 26.15 10.37 -18.61
C ARG A 135 25.30 9.24 -19.15
N LYS A 136 25.87 8.03 -19.12
CA LYS A 136 25.12 6.79 -19.39
C LYS A 136 24.58 6.19 -18.08
N PRO A 137 23.52 5.36 -18.13
CA PRO A 137 22.93 4.73 -16.94
C PRO A 137 23.97 4.02 -16.05
N ALA A 138 24.94 3.32 -16.61
CA ALA A 138 26.00 2.63 -15.87
C ALA A 138 26.90 3.55 -15.03
N GLN A 139 26.86 4.87 -15.25
CA GLN A 139 27.62 5.89 -14.52
C GLN A 139 26.81 6.55 -13.41
N LEU A 140 25.60 6.05 -13.14
CA LEU A 140 24.65 6.60 -12.17
C LEU A 140 24.42 5.62 -11.02
N SER A 141 24.20 6.17 -9.81
CA SER A 141 23.72 5.39 -8.68
C SER A 141 22.26 4.93 -8.91
N GLY A 142 21.79 3.94 -8.14
CA GLY A 142 20.41 3.45 -8.26
C GLY A 142 19.34 4.55 -8.10
N GLY A 143 19.50 5.43 -7.10
CA GLY A 143 18.58 6.57 -6.92
C GLY A 143 18.64 7.58 -8.07
N GLN A 144 19.85 7.81 -8.66
CA GLN A 144 19.99 8.66 -9.84
C GLN A 144 19.30 8.03 -11.08
N GLN A 145 19.46 6.72 -11.29
CA GLN A 145 18.76 6.00 -12.36
C GLN A 145 17.25 6.09 -12.22
N GLN A 146 16.74 5.96 -10.98
CA GLN A 146 15.33 6.09 -10.68
C GLN A 146 14.79 7.50 -11.00
N ARG A 147 15.50 8.57 -10.58
CA ARG A 147 15.13 9.95 -10.91
C ARG A 147 15.08 10.16 -12.43
N ILE A 148 16.02 9.60 -13.17
CA ILE A 148 16.02 9.65 -14.64
C ILE A 148 14.82 8.87 -15.23
N ALA A 149 14.49 7.69 -14.69
CA ALA A 149 13.32 6.94 -15.14
C ALA A 149 12.02 7.69 -14.87
N LEU A 150 11.92 8.34 -13.71
CA LEU A 150 10.79 9.21 -13.37
C LEU A 150 10.71 10.41 -14.32
N ALA A 151 11.81 11.13 -14.54
CA ALA A 151 11.87 12.24 -15.49
C ALA A 151 11.47 11.81 -16.92
N ARG A 152 11.94 10.63 -17.37
CA ARG A 152 11.58 10.07 -18.67
C ARG A 152 10.08 9.78 -18.79
N SER A 153 9.46 9.32 -17.71
CA SER A 153 8.02 9.05 -17.70
C SER A 153 7.17 10.34 -17.73
N LEU A 154 7.72 11.46 -17.25
CA LEU A 154 7.06 12.75 -17.14
C LEU A 154 7.35 13.73 -18.29
N VAL A 155 8.43 13.53 -19.07
CA VAL A 155 8.99 14.48 -20.04
C VAL A 155 8.00 14.96 -21.12
N PHE A 156 6.98 14.15 -21.42
CA PHE A 156 5.94 14.48 -22.39
C PHE A 156 4.61 14.97 -21.75
N ASN A 157 4.63 15.29 -20.46
CA ASN A 157 3.50 15.74 -19.64
C ASN A 157 2.28 14.82 -19.72
N PRO A 158 2.38 13.55 -19.29
CA PRO A 158 1.25 12.63 -19.26
C PRO A 158 0.23 13.05 -18.20
N ASP A 159 -1.05 12.72 -18.41
CA ASP A 159 -2.09 12.84 -17.37
C ASP A 159 -2.07 11.68 -16.36
N LEU A 160 -1.43 10.55 -16.71
CA LEU A 160 -1.33 9.33 -15.90
C LEU A 160 0.09 8.78 -15.92
N VAL A 161 0.62 8.46 -14.74
CA VAL A 161 1.89 7.77 -14.56
C VAL A 161 1.66 6.47 -13.80
N LEU A 162 2.20 5.39 -14.33
CA LEU A 162 2.20 4.06 -13.70
C LEU A 162 3.59 3.76 -13.14
N MET A 163 3.64 3.20 -11.94
CA MET A 163 4.92 2.84 -11.30
C MET A 163 4.83 1.42 -10.74
N ASP A 164 5.69 0.53 -11.21
CA ASP A 164 5.75 -0.86 -10.78
C ASP A 164 6.96 -1.09 -9.87
N GLU A 165 6.73 -1.14 -8.56
CA GLU A 165 7.75 -1.34 -7.51
C GLU A 165 9.04 -0.50 -7.69
N PRO A 166 8.95 0.82 -7.97
CA PRO A 166 10.11 1.59 -8.40
C PRO A 166 11.16 1.81 -7.30
N LEU A 167 10.83 1.57 -6.02
CA LEU A 167 11.72 1.77 -4.88
C LEU A 167 12.35 0.46 -4.35
N GLY A 168 11.97 -0.70 -4.89
CA GLY A 168 12.32 -2.01 -4.36
C GLY A 168 13.83 -2.31 -4.31
N ALA A 169 14.61 -1.71 -5.22
CA ALA A 169 16.06 -1.93 -5.32
C ALA A 169 16.92 -0.96 -4.45
N LEU A 170 16.28 -0.03 -3.71
CA LEU A 170 16.99 0.98 -2.93
C LEU A 170 17.19 0.54 -1.48
N ASP A 171 18.28 1.03 -0.86
CA ASP A 171 18.45 0.95 0.59
C ASP A 171 17.38 1.76 1.34
N LYS A 172 17.24 1.52 2.65
CA LYS A 172 16.16 2.09 3.46
C LYS A 172 16.18 3.64 3.46
N GLN A 173 17.34 4.25 3.68
CA GLN A 173 17.43 5.71 3.81
C GLN A 173 17.12 6.40 2.49
N LEU A 174 17.67 5.89 1.39
CA LEU A 174 17.41 6.41 0.05
C LEU A 174 15.94 6.21 -0.36
N ARG A 175 15.35 5.07 0.00
CA ARG A 175 13.92 4.78 -0.23
C ARG A 175 13.02 5.80 0.47
N GLU A 176 13.23 6.05 1.77
CA GLU A 176 12.48 7.07 2.52
C GLU A 176 12.61 8.46 1.88
N HIS A 177 13.81 8.85 1.46
CA HIS A 177 14.05 10.13 0.78
C HIS A 177 13.27 10.21 -0.55
N MET A 178 13.32 9.14 -1.36
CA MET A 178 12.64 9.08 -2.65
C MET A 178 11.11 9.08 -2.53
N GLN A 179 10.54 8.52 -1.47
CA GLN A 179 9.10 8.63 -1.17
C GLN A 179 8.66 10.09 -1.05
N TYR A 180 9.41 10.90 -0.29
CA TYR A 180 9.12 12.33 -0.14
C TYR A 180 9.26 13.09 -1.46
N GLU A 181 10.29 12.78 -2.27
CA GLU A 181 10.48 13.42 -3.57
C GLU A 181 9.34 13.10 -4.55
N ILE A 182 8.96 11.82 -4.68
CA ILE A 182 7.84 11.41 -5.54
C ILE A 182 6.54 12.08 -5.09
N LYS A 183 6.25 12.11 -3.78
CA LYS A 183 5.06 12.77 -3.24
C LYS A 183 5.04 14.28 -3.52
N ASN A 184 6.18 14.95 -3.39
CA ASN A 184 6.31 16.38 -3.68
C ASN A 184 6.10 16.67 -5.19
N LEU A 185 6.72 15.87 -6.06
CA LEU A 185 6.53 15.98 -7.51
C LEU A 185 5.07 15.75 -7.91
N HIS A 186 4.42 14.74 -7.33
CA HIS A 186 2.99 14.50 -7.56
C HIS A 186 2.15 15.74 -7.18
N LYS A 187 2.38 16.33 -6.00
CA LYS A 187 1.66 17.54 -5.55
C LYS A 187 1.90 18.75 -6.47
N GLN A 188 3.12 18.91 -6.97
CA GLN A 188 3.47 20.03 -7.86
C GLN A 188 2.86 19.88 -9.25
N LEU A 189 2.81 18.66 -9.78
CA LEU A 189 2.38 18.39 -11.14
C LEU A 189 0.88 18.11 -11.26
N GLY A 190 0.24 17.66 -10.18
CA GLY A 190 -1.17 17.25 -10.19
C GLY A 190 -1.47 16.06 -11.11
N VAL A 191 -0.45 15.29 -11.49
CA VAL A 191 -0.58 14.12 -12.36
C VAL A 191 -1.23 12.96 -11.61
N THR A 192 -2.07 12.18 -12.29
CA THR A 192 -2.63 10.95 -11.69
C THR A 192 -1.55 9.88 -11.60
N VAL A 193 -1.43 9.20 -10.46
CA VAL A 193 -0.45 8.13 -10.26
C VAL A 193 -1.14 6.84 -9.85
N VAL A 194 -0.77 5.74 -10.52
CA VAL A 194 -1.07 4.38 -10.06
C VAL A 194 0.25 3.69 -9.72
N TYR A 195 0.41 3.40 -8.45
CA TYR A 195 1.63 2.87 -7.86
C TYR A 195 1.41 1.44 -7.40
N VAL A 196 2.32 0.53 -7.72
CA VAL A 196 2.31 -0.87 -7.24
C VAL A 196 3.46 -1.07 -6.28
N THR A 197 3.19 -1.64 -5.13
CA THR A 197 4.21 -2.04 -4.16
C THR A 197 3.74 -3.20 -3.29
N HIS A 198 4.67 -3.87 -2.63
CA HIS A 198 4.43 -4.78 -1.51
C HIS A 198 4.88 -4.17 -0.17
N ASP A 199 5.49 -2.97 -0.18
CA ASP A 199 5.94 -2.25 1.02
C ASP A 199 4.81 -1.37 1.57
N GLN A 200 4.40 -1.69 2.81
CA GLN A 200 3.33 -0.97 3.50
C GLN A 200 3.71 0.48 3.83
N SER A 201 5.01 0.73 4.13
CA SER A 201 5.50 2.07 4.45
C SER A 201 5.36 3.00 3.25
N GLU A 202 5.68 2.51 2.04
CA GLU A 202 5.49 3.27 0.80
C GLU A 202 4.02 3.64 0.60
N ALA A 203 3.13 2.64 0.70
CA ALA A 203 1.70 2.83 0.49
C ALA A 203 1.09 3.81 1.51
N LEU A 204 1.41 3.67 2.79
CA LEU A 204 0.86 4.52 3.85
C LEU A 204 1.40 5.96 3.82
N THR A 205 2.64 6.17 3.31
CA THR A 205 3.28 7.49 3.28
C THR A 205 2.87 8.34 2.09
N MET A 206 2.74 7.73 0.90
CA MET A 206 2.61 8.49 -0.34
C MET A 206 1.18 8.65 -0.84
N SER A 207 0.28 7.71 -0.53
CA SER A 207 -1.00 7.57 -1.22
C SER A 207 -2.11 8.47 -0.68
N ASP A 208 -3.02 8.85 -1.55
CA ASP A 208 -4.34 9.40 -1.17
C ASP A 208 -5.29 8.26 -0.80
N ARG A 209 -5.29 7.18 -1.58
CA ARG A 209 -5.97 5.92 -1.28
C ARG A 209 -5.09 4.73 -1.61
N VAL A 210 -5.32 3.65 -0.88
CA VAL A 210 -4.65 2.36 -1.08
C VAL A 210 -5.69 1.28 -1.32
N ALA A 211 -5.51 0.52 -2.40
CA ALA A 211 -6.26 -0.70 -2.69
C ALA A 211 -5.44 -1.90 -2.21
N VAL A 212 -5.90 -2.56 -1.17
CA VAL A 212 -5.24 -3.77 -0.64
C VAL A 212 -5.72 -4.97 -1.44
N PHE A 213 -4.78 -5.62 -2.14
CA PHE A 213 -5.04 -6.78 -2.97
C PHE A 213 -4.70 -8.08 -2.26
N ASN A 214 -5.56 -9.07 -2.41
CA ASN A 214 -5.27 -10.46 -2.08
C ASN A 214 -6.02 -11.39 -3.03
N ASP A 215 -5.37 -12.44 -3.50
CA ASP A 215 -5.98 -13.48 -4.36
C ASP A 215 -6.80 -12.92 -5.54
N GLY A 216 -6.23 -11.93 -6.24
CA GLY A 216 -6.82 -11.33 -7.44
C GLY A 216 -8.01 -10.38 -7.19
N GLN A 217 -8.27 -9.99 -5.94
CA GLN A 217 -9.38 -9.12 -5.53
C GLN A 217 -8.91 -7.99 -4.62
N ILE A 218 -9.67 -6.88 -4.62
CA ILE A 218 -9.50 -5.81 -3.66
C ILE A 218 -10.21 -6.22 -2.36
N GLN A 219 -9.46 -6.32 -1.26
CA GLN A 219 -9.95 -6.63 0.07
C GLN A 219 -10.51 -5.39 0.78
N GLN A 220 -9.88 -4.25 0.56
CA GLN A 220 -10.32 -2.94 1.05
C GLN A 220 -9.69 -1.83 0.20
N LEU A 221 -10.45 -0.77 -0.05
CA LEU A 221 -10.00 0.46 -0.70
C LEU A 221 -10.30 1.65 0.22
N SER A 222 -9.27 2.24 0.80
CA SER A 222 -9.44 3.30 1.78
C SER A 222 -8.26 4.28 1.79
N THR A 223 -8.36 5.36 2.56
CA THR A 223 -7.23 6.21 2.92
C THR A 223 -6.23 5.44 3.80
N PRO A 224 -4.95 5.83 3.87
CA PRO A 224 -3.95 5.18 4.71
C PRO A 224 -4.37 5.01 6.17
N ASP A 225 -4.90 6.08 6.78
CA ASP A 225 -5.43 6.06 8.16
C ASP A 225 -6.63 5.11 8.28
N GLY A 226 -7.54 5.08 7.27
CA GLY A 226 -8.69 4.20 7.25
C GLY A 226 -8.31 2.73 7.23
N LEU A 227 -7.25 2.34 6.50
CA LEU A 227 -6.75 0.96 6.48
C LEU A 227 -6.16 0.52 7.82
N TYR A 228 -5.43 1.41 8.48
CA TYR A 228 -4.76 1.12 9.74
C TYR A 228 -5.73 1.08 10.92
N GLU A 229 -6.56 2.12 11.05
CA GLU A 229 -7.46 2.30 12.19
C GLU A 229 -8.81 1.56 12.04
N ARG A 230 -9.25 1.27 10.81
CA ARG A 230 -10.56 0.68 10.50
C ARG A 230 -10.46 -0.41 9.44
N PRO A 231 -9.72 -1.49 9.72
CA PRO A 231 -9.68 -2.63 8.80
C PRO A 231 -11.06 -3.26 8.66
N GLU A 232 -11.45 -3.58 7.43
CA GLU A 232 -12.78 -4.16 7.13
C GLU A 232 -12.82 -5.68 7.26
N ASN A 233 -11.67 -6.36 7.29
CA ASN A 233 -11.58 -7.81 7.45
C ASN A 233 -10.27 -8.23 8.15
N ALA A 234 -10.19 -9.48 8.59
CA ALA A 234 -9.06 -10.02 9.31
C ALA A 234 -7.76 -10.03 8.48
N PHE A 235 -7.86 -10.23 7.16
CA PHE A 235 -6.70 -10.17 6.27
C PHE A 235 -6.08 -8.77 6.28
N VAL A 236 -6.86 -7.72 6.08
CA VAL A 236 -6.35 -6.33 6.07
C VAL A 236 -5.77 -5.96 7.43
N ALA A 237 -6.47 -6.30 8.53
CA ALA A 237 -6.00 -6.04 9.88
C ALA A 237 -4.62 -6.67 10.15
N GLN A 238 -4.39 -7.87 9.64
CA GLN A 238 -3.13 -8.58 9.80
C GLN A 238 -2.05 -8.14 8.80
N PHE A 239 -2.45 -7.80 7.58
CA PHE A 239 -1.53 -7.40 6.52
C PHE A 239 -0.99 -5.99 6.73
N ILE A 240 -1.78 -5.06 7.27
CA ILE A 240 -1.37 -3.66 7.50
C ILE A 240 -0.83 -3.49 8.92
N GLY A 241 0.50 -3.32 9.05
CA GLY A 241 1.18 -3.14 10.33
C GLY A 241 1.22 -4.40 11.19
N GLU A 242 1.75 -4.26 12.40
CA GLU A 242 1.69 -5.34 13.41
C GLU A 242 0.30 -5.41 14.04
N ASN A 243 -0.16 -6.62 14.33
CA ASN A 243 -1.50 -6.86 14.88
C ASN A 243 -1.50 -8.03 15.85
N ASN A 244 -2.21 -7.90 16.97
CA ASN A 244 -2.53 -8.98 17.87
C ASN A 244 -3.86 -9.62 17.47
N LYS A 245 -3.90 -10.94 17.40
CA LYS A 245 -5.09 -11.73 17.11
C LYS A 245 -5.56 -12.49 18.33
N LEU A 246 -6.87 -12.57 18.50
CA LEU A 246 -7.47 -13.44 19.50
C LEU A 246 -8.73 -14.07 18.90
N ALA A 247 -8.72 -15.38 18.74
CA ALA A 247 -9.89 -16.11 18.25
C ALA A 247 -10.91 -16.32 19.37
N GLY A 248 -12.17 -16.27 19.02
CA GLY A 248 -13.25 -16.53 19.94
C GLY A 248 -14.61 -16.69 19.27
N GLN A 249 -15.62 -16.98 20.07
CA GLN A 249 -16.98 -17.14 19.61
C GLN A 249 -17.85 -15.98 20.11
N ILE A 250 -18.71 -15.47 19.27
CA ILE A 250 -19.60 -14.35 19.59
C ILE A 250 -20.66 -14.82 20.59
N LYS A 251 -20.66 -14.21 21.78
CA LYS A 251 -21.61 -14.49 22.87
C LYS A 251 -22.84 -13.60 22.78
N SER A 252 -22.67 -12.32 22.48
CA SER A 252 -23.74 -11.36 22.32
C SER A 252 -23.37 -10.26 21.33
N VAL A 253 -24.39 -9.72 20.66
CA VAL A 253 -24.25 -8.65 19.68
C VAL A 253 -25.18 -7.51 20.06
N ASN A 254 -24.64 -6.30 20.17
CA ASN A 254 -25.37 -5.05 20.23
C ASN A 254 -25.14 -4.24 18.94
N ASN A 255 -25.79 -3.09 18.76
CA ASN A 255 -25.73 -2.30 17.52
C ASN A 255 -24.30 -2.01 17.02
N ARG A 256 -23.34 -1.74 17.93
CA ARG A 256 -21.97 -1.38 17.59
C ARG A 256 -20.91 -2.23 18.28
N GLU A 257 -21.28 -3.04 19.24
CA GLU A 257 -20.36 -3.81 20.07
C GLU A 257 -20.74 -5.27 20.10
N VAL A 258 -19.75 -6.11 20.27
CA VAL A 258 -19.90 -7.54 20.49
C VAL A 258 -19.16 -7.96 21.74
N ILE A 259 -19.68 -8.98 22.44
CA ILE A 259 -18.94 -9.70 23.47
C ILE A 259 -18.50 -11.03 22.86
N VAL A 260 -17.21 -11.25 22.85
CA VAL A 260 -16.57 -12.46 22.32
C VAL A 260 -16.02 -13.26 23.47
N LYS A 261 -16.32 -14.56 23.50
CA LYS A 261 -15.79 -15.52 24.46
C LYS A 261 -14.65 -16.27 23.81
N THR A 262 -13.47 -16.15 24.37
CA THR A 262 -12.27 -16.87 23.91
C THR A 262 -12.29 -18.32 24.36
N SER A 263 -11.39 -19.16 23.84
CA SER A 263 -11.19 -20.55 24.21
C SER A 263 -10.95 -20.76 25.71
N GLN A 264 -10.45 -19.73 26.39
CA GLN A 264 -10.18 -19.76 27.85
C GLN A 264 -11.29 -19.13 28.71
N ASN A 265 -12.50 -19.00 28.18
CA ASN A 265 -13.63 -18.38 28.86
C ASN A 265 -13.44 -16.88 29.20
N MET A 266 -12.43 -16.19 28.64
CA MET A 266 -12.29 -14.75 28.78
C MET A 266 -13.34 -14.06 27.91
N GLU A 267 -14.04 -13.09 28.47
CA GLU A 267 -14.98 -12.26 27.75
C GLU A 267 -14.30 -10.94 27.33
N VAL A 268 -14.29 -10.66 26.04
CA VAL A 268 -13.70 -9.46 25.45
C VAL A 268 -14.79 -8.66 24.76
N LYS A 269 -14.88 -7.36 25.06
CA LYS A 269 -15.73 -6.42 24.34
C LYS A 269 -14.98 -5.83 23.16
N ALA A 270 -15.62 -5.82 21.99
CA ALA A 270 -15.02 -5.31 20.76
C ALA A 270 -16.04 -4.54 19.91
N LEU A 271 -15.57 -3.71 19.01
CA LEU A 271 -16.39 -3.11 17.97
C LEU A 271 -16.83 -4.16 16.96
N LYS A 272 -18.12 -4.13 16.61
CA LYS A 272 -18.67 -4.93 15.51
C LYS A 272 -18.24 -4.30 14.18
N VAL A 273 -17.45 -5.01 13.38
CA VAL A 273 -17.05 -4.56 12.04
C VAL A 273 -17.59 -5.53 10.99
N ASN A 274 -16.92 -6.66 10.79
CA ASN A 274 -17.28 -7.67 9.82
C ASN A 274 -17.26 -9.04 10.50
N CYS A 275 -18.15 -9.24 11.45
CA CYS A 275 -18.30 -10.50 12.18
C CYS A 275 -19.72 -11.05 12.02
N GLY A 276 -19.88 -12.36 12.22
CA GLY A 276 -21.16 -13.05 12.10
C GLY A 276 -22.13 -12.80 13.26
N ASP A 277 -23.08 -13.71 13.40
CA ASP A 277 -24.11 -13.68 14.45
C ASP A 277 -23.64 -14.39 15.72
N VAL A 278 -24.48 -14.33 16.78
CA VAL A 278 -24.23 -15.03 18.04
C VAL A 278 -24.00 -16.53 17.79
N GLY A 279 -22.93 -17.06 18.37
CA GLY A 279 -22.51 -18.46 18.24
C GLY A 279 -21.53 -18.73 17.09
N THR A 280 -21.24 -17.74 16.22
CA THR A 280 -20.22 -17.89 15.17
C THR A 280 -18.82 -17.54 15.68
N ASP A 281 -17.80 -18.08 15.02
CA ASP A 281 -16.42 -17.74 15.29
C ASP A 281 -16.08 -16.35 14.75
N THR A 282 -15.15 -15.66 15.39
CA THR A 282 -14.66 -14.34 15.00
C THR A 282 -13.21 -14.17 15.40
N THR A 283 -12.51 -13.31 14.68
CA THR A 283 -11.15 -12.87 15.01
C THR A 283 -11.18 -11.45 15.59
N LEU A 284 -10.69 -11.32 16.82
CA LEU A 284 -10.43 -10.01 17.42
C LEU A 284 -9.06 -9.49 16.99
N SER A 285 -9.02 -8.23 16.62
CA SER A 285 -7.83 -7.50 16.17
C SER A 285 -7.54 -6.35 17.10
N ILE A 286 -6.29 -6.25 17.58
CA ILE A 286 -5.85 -5.21 18.52
C ILE A 286 -4.43 -4.76 18.14
N ARG A 287 -4.23 -3.47 17.93
CA ARG A 287 -2.90 -2.94 17.62
C ARG A 287 -1.97 -2.99 18.84
N PRO A 288 -0.68 -3.33 18.68
CA PRO A 288 0.28 -3.43 19.79
C PRO A 288 0.42 -2.16 20.63
N GLU A 289 0.33 -0.98 20.03
CA GLU A 289 0.41 0.33 20.69
C GLU A 289 -0.88 0.72 21.44
N ARG A 290 -1.97 0.00 21.22
CA ARG A 290 -3.27 0.21 21.90
C ARG A 290 -3.42 -0.62 23.16
N ILE A 291 -2.44 -1.46 23.47
CA ILE A 291 -2.42 -2.26 24.70
C ILE A 291 -1.58 -1.53 25.75
N HIS A 292 -2.14 -1.40 26.95
CA HIS A 292 -1.54 -0.67 28.06
C HIS A 292 -1.17 -1.62 29.19
N LEU A 293 -0.01 -1.37 29.84
CA LEU A 293 0.46 -2.12 31.02
C LEU A 293 -0.20 -1.61 32.31
N ASN A 294 -1.51 -1.74 32.39
CA ASN A 294 -2.31 -1.36 33.55
C ASN A 294 -3.68 -2.04 33.49
N SER A 295 -4.55 -1.75 34.46
CA SER A 295 -5.92 -2.29 34.53
C SER A 295 -7.01 -1.22 34.32
N LYS A 296 -6.70 -0.15 33.59
CA LYS A 296 -7.57 1.02 33.46
C LYS A 296 -8.81 0.76 32.60
N TYR A 297 -8.67 -0.06 31.56
CA TYR A 297 -9.71 -0.30 30.57
C TYR A 297 -10.56 -1.52 30.90
N ILE A 298 -11.71 -1.66 30.19
CA ILE A 298 -12.72 -2.70 30.46
C ILE A 298 -12.21 -4.10 30.10
N ASN A 299 -11.48 -4.21 28.97
CA ASN A 299 -10.81 -5.43 28.61
C ASN A 299 -9.48 -5.50 29.37
N LYS A 300 -9.35 -6.47 30.24
CA LYS A 300 -8.15 -6.66 31.08
C LYS A 300 -7.83 -8.12 31.29
N VAL A 301 -6.55 -8.42 31.33
CA VAL A 301 -6.05 -9.78 31.57
C VAL A 301 -4.63 -9.70 32.15
N ASP A 302 -4.27 -10.71 32.98
CA ASP A 302 -2.90 -10.87 33.44
C ASP A 302 -2.06 -11.56 32.37
N ALA A 303 -0.90 -11.00 32.08
CA ALA A 303 0.02 -11.53 31.11
C ALA A 303 1.42 -11.71 31.71
N THR A 304 2.20 -12.64 31.16
CA THR A 304 3.59 -12.89 31.59
C THR A 304 4.54 -12.37 30.50
N ILE A 305 5.51 -11.55 30.87
CA ILE A 305 6.55 -11.04 29.95
C ILE A 305 7.45 -12.21 29.53
N LYS A 306 7.51 -12.47 28.21
CA LYS A 306 8.39 -13.46 27.60
C LYS A 306 9.71 -12.86 27.12
N GLN A 307 9.63 -11.70 26.48
CA GLN A 307 10.78 -11.08 25.84
C GLN A 307 10.61 -9.56 25.78
N LEU A 308 11.74 -8.86 25.89
CA LEU A 308 11.83 -7.41 25.74
C LEU A 308 12.88 -7.12 24.66
N ILE A 309 12.47 -6.43 23.58
CA ILE A 309 13.35 -6.07 22.47
C ILE A 309 13.37 -4.56 22.35
N TYR A 310 14.55 -3.96 22.45
CA TYR A 310 14.74 -2.51 22.31
C TYR A 310 14.83 -2.11 20.84
N HIS A 311 13.96 -1.21 20.42
CA HIS A 311 13.88 -0.69 19.03
C HIS A 311 14.28 0.78 18.88
N GLY A 312 14.89 1.38 19.92
CA GLY A 312 15.29 2.81 19.89
C GLY A 312 14.20 3.71 20.46
N ASP A 313 13.13 3.90 19.77
CA ASP A 313 11.98 4.75 20.16
C ASP A 313 10.99 4.05 21.11
N HIS A 314 10.92 2.72 21.05
CA HIS A 314 10.05 1.90 21.89
C HIS A 314 10.69 0.57 22.29
N ILE A 315 10.13 -0.09 23.31
CA ILE A 315 10.37 -1.49 23.61
C ILE A 315 9.22 -2.32 23.02
N ARG A 316 9.57 -3.30 22.20
CA ARG A 316 8.66 -4.35 21.76
C ARG A 316 8.64 -5.45 22.80
N CYS A 317 7.55 -5.54 23.55
CA CYS A 317 7.35 -6.49 24.63
C CYS A 317 6.50 -7.66 24.11
N LEU A 318 7.08 -8.87 24.06
CA LEU A 318 6.32 -10.09 23.79
C LEU A 318 5.80 -10.60 25.13
N ILE A 319 4.48 -10.74 25.23
CA ILE A 319 3.79 -11.20 26.42
C ILE A 319 2.96 -12.44 26.12
N LYS A 320 2.81 -13.29 27.10
CA LYS A 320 1.96 -14.47 27.05
C LYS A 320 0.70 -14.22 27.87
N ILE A 321 -0.45 -14.27 27.24
CA ILE A 321 -1.75 -14.16 27.91
C ILE A 321 -2.18 -15.54 28.41
N ASP A 322 -2.04 -16.57 27.56
CA ASP A 322 -2.43 -17.94 27.85
C ASP A 322 -1.49 -18.96 27.15
N LYS A 323 -1.84 -20.25 27.12
CA LYS A 323 -0.99 -21.29 26.55
C LYS A 323 -0.75 -21.10 25.05
N ASP A 324 -1.72 -20.52 24.32
CA ASP A 324 -1.76 -20.52 22.87
C ASP A 324 -1.60 -19.11 22.26
N ASN A 325 -1.73 -18.05 23.09
CA ASN A 325 -1.74 -16.67 22.60
C ASN A 325 -0.57 -15.84 23.14
N ASP A 326 0.30 -15.43 22.24
CA ASP A 326 1.34 -14.44 22.49
C ASP A 326 0.91 -13.09 21.90
N PHE A 327 0.99 -12.05 22.72
CA PHE A 327 0.71 -10.67 22.28
C PHE A 327 1.98 -9.85 22.22
N ILE A 328 1.96 -8.86 21.36
CA ILE A 328 2.98 -7.82 21.25
C ILE A 328 2.40 -6.56 21.88
N VAL A 329 3.19 -5.90 22.73
CA VAL A 329 2.89 -4.56 23.25
C VAL A 329 4.03 -3.63 22.87
N LYS A 330 3.73 -2.50 22.29
CA LYS A 330 4.69 -1.43 22.00
C LYS A 330 4.67 -0.40 23.12
N ILE A 331 5.77 -0.28 23.84
CA ILE A 331 5.90 0.61 24.99
C ILE A 331 6.85 1.74 24.60
N PRO A 332 6.37 2.99 24.41
CA PRO A 332 7.23 4.13 24.15
C PRO A 332 8.28 4.30 25.26
N ASN A 333 9.54 4.55 24.90
CA ASN A 333 10.62 4.71 25.87
C ASN A 333 10.38 5.82 26.88
N SER A 334 9.62 6.86 26.51
CA SER A 334 9.18 7.95 27.42
C SER A 334 8.28 7.49 28.57
N ASN A 335 7.62 6.34 28.42
CA ASN A 335 6.63 5.81 29.38
C ASN A 335 7.19 4.76 30.33
N ILE A 336 8.46 4.40 30.22
CA ILE A 336 9.09 3.38 31.05
C ILE A 336 9.47 4.01 32.39
N LYS A 337 8.56 3.91 33.36
CA LYS A 337 8.79 4.35 34.75
C LYS A 337 9.33 3.25 35.67
N SER A 338 9.32 2.00 35.24
CA SER A 338 9.75 0.83 36.04
C SER A 338 10.55 -0.15 35.17
N THR A 339 11.47 -0.86 35.81
CA THR A 339 12.27 -1.89 35.12
C THR A 339 11.43 -3.15 34.95
N LEU A 340 10.93 -3.35 33.73
CA LEU A 340 10.21 -4.57 33.35
C LEU A 340 11.18 -5.78 33.37
N LYS A 341 10.73 -6.92 33.87
CA LYS A 341 11.55 -8.14 33.95
C LYS A 341 10.89 -9.30 33.19
N ILE A 342 11.72 -10.08 32.51
CA ILE A 342 11.26 -11.33 31.88
C ILE A 342 10.75 -12.27 32.97
N GLY A 343 9.62 -12.92 32.75
CA GLY A 343 8.92 -13.80 33.69
C GLY A 343 7.98 -13.06 34.66
N GLU A 344 7.98 -11.73 34.67
CA GLU A 344 7.09 -10.93 35.50
C GLU A 344 5.64 -11.06 35.00
N LYS A 345 4.69 -11.18 35.94
CA LYS A 345 3.26 -11.09 35.64
C LYS A 345 2.81 -9.64 35.77
N ILE A 346 2.17 -9.13 34.71
CA ILE A 346 1.69 -7.75 34.63
C ILE A 346 0.24 -7.72 34.16
N PRO A 347 -0.59 -6.83 34.69
CA PRO A 347 -1.90 -6.59 34.14
C PRO A 347 -1.78 -5.78 32.83
N ILE A 348 -2.49 -6.22 31.81
CA ILE A 348 -2.65 -5.48 30.56
C ILE A 348 -4.13 -5.16 30.33
N SER A 349 -4.37 -4.06 29.64
CA SER A 349 -5.74 -3.66 29.29
C SER A 349 -5.79 -2.87 27.99
N TRP A 350 -6.98 -2.89 27.36
CA TRP A 350 -7.27 -2.12 26.15
C TRP A 350 -8.73 -1.67 26.11
N ASP A 351 -8.99 -0.62 25.34
CA ASP A 351 -10.36 -0.11 25.17
C ASP A 351 -11.17 -0.99 24.20
N THR A 352 -12.48 -0.97 24.36
CA THR A 352 -13.41 -1.60 23.39
C THR A 352 -13.25 -1.00 21.98
N MET A 353 -13.01 0.32 21.91
CA MET A 353 -12.86 1.05 20.65
C MET A 353 -11.57 0.67 19.88
N ASP A 354 -10.58 0.11 20.56
CA ASP A 354 -9.31 -0.33 19.98
C ASP A 354 -9.28 -1.83 19.62
N CYS A 355 -10.41 -2.52 19.82
CA CYS A 355 -10.56 -3.94 19.54
C CYS A 355 -11.66 -4.16 18.50
N HIS A 356 -11.33 -4.74 17.35
CA HIS A 356 -12.24 -4.96 16.25
C HIS A 356 -12.58 -6.46 16.12
N ALA A 357 -13.87 -6.79 16.05
CA ALA A 357 -14.34 -8.13 15.72
C ALA A 357 -14.55 -8.23 14.21
N LEU A 358 -13.78 -9.11 13.60
CA LEU A 358 -13.66 -9.30 12.16
C LEU A 358 -14.09 -10.73 11.78
N ASP A 359 -14.13 -11.01 10.49
CA ASP A 359 -14.34 -12.35 9.95
C ASP A 359 -13.31 -13.35 10.53
N ALA A 360 -13.68 -14.64 10.54
CA ALA A 360 -12.86 -15.71 11.11
C ALA A 360 -11.83 -16.26 10.10
#